data_63b250d9db6060becff3d0f624767e47
#
_entry.id   63b250d9db6060becff3d0f624767e47
#
_cell.length_a   1.000
_cell.length_b   1.000
_cell.length_c   1.000
_cell.angle_alpha   90.00
_cell.angle_beta   90.00
_cell.angle_gamma   90.00
#
_symmetry.space_group_name_H-M   'P 1'
#
loop_
_entity.id
_entity.type
_entity.pdbx_description
1 polymer ?
#
loop_
_entity_poly.entity_id
_entity_poly.type
_entity_poly.pdbx_seq_one_letter_code
_entity_poly.pdbx_strand_id
1 'polypeptide(L)'
;LESCRQPGGTTGIAVGSFTAAETSHQQVAGIVDSAEQHAIDLAHFAPDEIEQKNNPVSREFFSRHSADTLDWLESHGLRFVGPVAEPPNKQPRMHNVIPGAKAYIARLQLAARKQGVVIQTQATASKLLTEEGRVVGAEYRNHLGQTQQVLTRVGVILATGDYANNQELIRRFKGGGYECIEGINPHAQGLGHILAEQAGAKLLNMDVTYGPELRFVATAKR
;
A
#
# COMPACT_ATOMS: atom_id res chain seq x y z
N LEU A 1 -6.61 13.21 4.17
CA LEU A 1 -6.04 14.13 3.18
C LEU A 1 -5.52 13.33 1.99
N GLU A 2 -5.71 13.81 0.77
CA GLU A 2 -5.22 13.25 -0.48
C GLU A 2 -4.61 14.37 -1.33
N SER A 3 -3.40 14.18 -1.79
CA SER A 3 -2.68 15.20 -2.57
C SER A 3 -3.21 15.38 -3.98
N CYS A 4 -3.69 14.29 -4.59
CA CYS A 4 -4.25 14.31 -5.94
C CYS A 4 -5.72 14.78 -5.96
N ARG A 5 -6.19 15.11 -7.16
CA ARG A 5 -7.60 15.45 -7.40
C ARG A 5 -8.53 14.27 -7.15
N GLN A 6 -8.07 13.06 -7.40
CA GLN A 6 -8.81 11.82 -7.21
C GLN A 6 -7.99 10.86 -6.33
N PRO A 7 -8.60 10.26 -5.31
CA PRO A 7 -7.96 9.21 -4.52
C PRO A 7 -7.64 7.98 -5.37
N GLY A 8 -6.63 7.23 -4.94
CA GLY A 8 -6.33 5.94 -5.56
C GLY A 8 -4.86 5.58 -5.58
N GLY A 9 -4.01 6.55 -5.83
CA GLY A 9 -2.56 6.34 -5.83
C GLY A 9 -2.13 5.12 -6.65
N THR A 10 -1.12 4.41 -6.19
CA THR A 10 -0.62 3.18 -6.82
C THR A 10 -1.67 2.05 -6.82
N THR A 11 -2.51 1.97 -5.77
CA THR A 11 -3.58 0.97 -5.72
C THR A 11 -4.54 1.08 -6.90
N GLY A 12 -4.90 2.30 -7.30
CA GLY A 12 -5.85 2.51 -8.41
C GLY A 12 -5.34 2.11 -9.80
N ILE A 13 -4.03 1.90 -9.95
CA ILE A 13 -3.36 1.50 -11.19
C ILE A 13 -2.71 0.12 -11.12
N ALA A 14 -2.82 -0.56 -9.97
CA ALA A 14 -2.34 -1.91 -9.77
C ALA A 14 -3.22 -2.95 -10.47
N VAL A 15 -2.76 -4.20 -10.51
CA VAL A 15 -3.55 -5.35 -10.99
C VAL A 15 -4.72 -5.60 -10.04
N GLY A 16 -4.49 -5.51 -8.74
CA GLY A 16 -5.52 -5.64 -7.71
C GLY A 16 -5.65 -7.06 -7.14
N SER A 17 -4.61 -7.85 -7.27
CA SER A 17 -4.56 -9.18 -6.63
C SER A 17 -4.46 -9.04 -5.11
N PHE A 18 -5.10 -9.96 -4.41
CA PHE A 18 -5.07 -10.11 -2.96
C PHE A 18 -4.75 -11.56 -2.61
N THR A 19 -3.67 -11.78 -1.90
CA THR A 19 -3.19 -13.13 -1.54
C THR A 19 -3.61 -13.45 -0.10
N ALA A 20 -4.40 -14.53 0.08
CA ALA A 20 -4.91 -14.95 1.36
C ALA A 20 -5.07 -16.48 1.45
N ALA A 21 -4.78 -17.03 2.62
CA ALA A 21 -5.04 -18.43 2.96
C ALA A 21 -6.33 -18.55 3.77
N GLU A 22 -6.88 -19.77 3.85
CA GLU A 22 -8.07 -20.12 4.66
C GLU A 22 -9.34 -19.36 4.24
N THR A 23 -9.42 -18.92 2.98
CA THR A 23 -10.55 -18.16 2.47
C THR A 23 -11.76 -19.03 2.16
N SER A 24 -12.95 -18.44 2.17
CA SER A 24 -14.19 -19.08 1.70
C SER A 24 -14.06 -19.55 0.24
N HIS A 25 -13.34 -18.82 -0.59
CA HIS A 25 -13.04 -19.21 -1.98
C HIS A 25 -12.21 -20.49 -2.06
N GLN A 26 -11.19 -20.64 -1.20
CA GLN A 26 -10.41 -21.90 -1.12
C GLN A 26 -11.29 -23.05 -0.66
N GLN A 27 -12.13 -22.85 0.33
CA GLN A 27 -13.05 -23.88 0.83
C GLN A 27 -14.00 -24.38 -0.28
N VAL A 28 -14.60 -23.46 -1.03
CA VAL A 28 -15.48 -23.79 -2.18
C VAL A 28 -14.71 -24.54 -3.28
N ALA A 29 -13.43 -24.22 -3.47
CA ALA A 29 -12.55 -24.90 -4.45
C ALA A 29 -11.97 -26.23 -3.93
N GLY A 30 -12.28 -26.64 -2.70
CA GLY A 30 -11.75 -27.85 -2.07
C GLY A 30 -10.26 -27.78 -1.72
N ILE A 31 -9.72 -26.57 -1.58
CA ILE A 31 -8.32 -26.33 -1.23
C ILE A 31 -8.18 -26.27 0.28
N VAL A 32 -7.33 -27.14 0.83
CA VAL A 32 -6.94 -27.13 2.24
C VAL A 32 -5.65 -26.35 2.38
N ASP A 33 -5.67 -25.32 3.20
CA ASP A 33 -4.55 -24.41 3.42
C ASP A 33 -4.51 -23.93 4.87
N SER A 34 -3.42 -23.26 5.27
CA SER A 34 -3.33 -22.62 6.60
C SER A 34 -2.54 -21.32 6.56
N ALA A 35 -2.82 -20.44 7.53
CA ALA A 35 -2.08 -19.20 7.72
C ALA A 35 -0.58 -19.47 7.99
N GLU A 36 -0.27 -20.54 8.73
CA GLU A 36 1.11 -20.95 9.01
C GLU A 36 1.84 -21.35 7.73
N GLN A 37 1.20 -22.17 6.86
CA GLN A 37 1.80 -22.57 5.58
C GLN A 37 1.96 -21.34 4.66
N HIS A 38 1.02 -20.40 4.70
CA HIS A 38 1.15 -19.15 3.97
C HIS A 38 2.36 -18.32 4.45
N ALA A 39 2.54 -18.19 5.76
CA ALA A 39 3.70 -17.48 6.32
C ALA A 39 5.05 -18.14 5.94
N ILE A 40 5.09 -19.48 5.87
CA ILE A 40 6.27 -20.23 5.41
C ILE A 40 6.53 -19.97 3.92
N ASP A 41 5.51 -20.03 3.08
CA ASP A 41 5.67 -19.87 1.63
C ASP A 41 6.10 -18.43 1.28
N LEU A 42 5.63 -17.43 2.02
CA LEU A 42 6.05 -16.02 1.85
C LEU A 42 7.57 -15.82 2.01
N ALA A 43 8.25 -16.67 2.78
CA ALA A 43 9.70 -16.61 2.93
C ALA A 43 10.46 -16.94 1.64
N HIS A 44 9.80 -17.55 0.65
CA HIS A 44 10.44 -17.98 -0.60
C HIS A 44 10.27 -16.97 -1.75
N PHE A 45 9.60 -15.83 -1.52
CA PHE A 45 9.42 -14.81 -2.56
C PHE A 45 10.64 -13.91 -2.77
N ALA A 46 11.52 -13.84 -1.79
CA ALA A 46 12.71 -13.00 -1.85
C ALA A 46 13.98 -13.83 -1.65
N PRO A 47 15.14 -13.37 -2.18
CA PRO A 47 16.43 -13.96 -1.83
C PRO A 47 16.70 -13.88 -0.34
N ASP A 48 17.55 -14.79 0.18
CA ASP A 48 17.86 -14.91 1.62
C ASP A 48 18.34 -13.60 2.25
N GLU A 49 19.11 -12.80 1.52
CA GLU A 49 19.61 -11.50 1.99
C GLU A 49 18.48 -10.48 2.26
N ILE A 50 17.40 -10.58 1.51
CA ILE A 50 16.20 -9.75 1.72
C ILE A 50 15.33 -10.36 2.80
N GLU A 51 15.18 -11.69 2.78
CA GLU A 51 14.40 -12.41 3.77
C GLU A 51 14.89 -12.17 5.20
N GLN A 52 16.20 -12.12 5.42
CA GLN A 52 16.80 -11.80 6.72
C GLN A 52 16.38 -10.42 7.29
N LYS A 53 15.93 -9.50 6.44
CA LYS A 53 15.42 -8.18 6.85
C LYS A 53 13.94 -8.21 7.22
N ASN A 54 13.25 -9.31 6.98
CA ASN A 54 11.83 -9.42 7.23
C ASN A 54 11.51 -9.47 8.73
N ASN A 55 10.31 -9.01 9.07
CA ASN A 55 9.75 -9.14 10.40
C ASN A 55 8.81 -10.36 10.46
N PRO A 56 9.20 -11.47 11.09
CA PRO A 56 8.40 -12.68 11.12
C PRO A 56 7.06 -12.49 11.84
N VAL A 57 7.01 -11.63 12.86
CA VAL A 57 5.77 -11.33 13.60
C VAL A 57 4.75 -10.63 12.69
N SER A 58 5.21 -9.66 11.90
CA SER A 58 4.34 -8.97 10.95
C SER A 58 3.86 -9.89 9.83
N ARG A 59 4.70 -10.81 9.36
CA ARG A 59 4.33 -11.82 8.36
C ARG A 59 3.25 -12.77 8.91
N GLU A 60 3.45 -13.30 10.10
CA GLU A 60 2.49 -14.18 10.75
C GLU A 60 1.15 -13.46 10.98
N PHE A 61 1.18 -12.23 11.46
CA PHE A 61 0.00 -11.40 11.63
C PHE A 61 -0.74 -11.21 10.30
N PHE A 62 -0.02 -10.84 9.22
CA PHE A 62 -0.60 -10.70 7.89
C PHE A 62 -1.27 -12.00 7.43
N SER A 63 -0.57 -13.14 7.52
CA SER A 63 -1.09 -14.42 7.06
C SER A 63 -2.36 -14.83 7.82
N ARG A 64 -2.41 -14.62 9.13
CA ARG A 64 -3.58 -14.96 9.98
C ARG A 64 -4.80 -14.09 9.71
N HIS A 65 -4.61 -12.82 9.33
CA HIS A 65 -5.71 -11.87 9.15
C HIS A 65 -6.05 -11.60 7.68
N SER A 66 -5.41 -12.29 6.75
CA SER A 66 -5.63 -12.08 5.32
C SER A 66 -7.03 -12.52 4.87
N ALA A 67 -7.55 -13.65 5.37
CA ALA A 67 -8.90 -14.12 5.06
C ALA A 67 -9.97 -13.16 5.58
N ASP A 68 -9.87 -12.76 6.86
CA ASP A 68 -10.79 -11.78 7.46
C ASP A 68 -10.81 -10.47 6.68
N THR A 69 -9.64 -10.04 6.18
CA THR A 69 -9.53 -8.84 5.37
C THR A 69 -10.21 -9.01 4.02
N LEU A 70 -10.10 -10.18 3.39
CA LEU A 70 -10.81 -10.47 2.13
C LEU A 70 -12.32 -10.43 2.34
N ASP A 71 -12.82 -11.10 3.38
CA ASP A 71 -14.24 -11.11 3.73
C ASP A 71 -14.76 -9.69 4.03
N TRP A 72 -13.95 -8.89 4.74
CA TRP A 72 -14.27 -7.49 5.00
C TRP A 72 -14.37 -6.68 3.69
N LEU A 73 -13.46 -6.88 2.75
CA LEU A 73 -13.51 -6.24 1.44
C LEU A 73 -14.77 -6.63 0.66
N GLU A 74 -15.14 -7.91 0.69
CA GLU A 74 -16.36 -8.41 0.04
C GLU A 74 -17.63 -7.86 0.70
N SER A 75 -17.65 -7.71 2.02
CA SER A 75 -18.76 -7.07 2.75
C SER A 75 -19.00 -5.61 2.33
N HIS A 76 -17.96 -4.95 1.78
CA HIS A 76 -18.03 -3.61 1.20
C HIS A 76 -18.38 -3.61 -0.29
N GLY A 77 -18.74 -4.77 -0.86
CA GLY A 77 -19.22 -4.93 -2.23
C GLY A 77 -18.10 -5.06 -3.27
N LEU A 78 -16.88 -5.38 -2.84
CA LEU A 78 -15.86 -5.86 -3.76
C LEU A 78 -16.18 -7.31 -4.14
N ARG A 79 -15.72 -7.73 -5.29
CA ARG A 79 -15.85 -9.11 -5.77
C ARG A 79 -14.51 -9.61 -6.26
N PHE A 80 -14.23 -10.87 -5.99
CA PHE A 80 -12.98 -11.50 -6.38
C PHE A 80 -13.24 -12.74 -7.22
N VAL A 81 -12.28 -13.08 -8.06
CA VAL A 81 -12.15 -14.36 -8.74
C VAL A 81 -10.85 -15.01 -8.31
N GLY A 82 -10.86 -16.32 -8.16
CA GLY A 82 -9.77 -17.12 -7.65
C GLY A 82 -10.32 -18.18 -6.69
N PRO A 83 -9.45 -18.83 -5.93
CA PRO A 83 -8.00 -18.60 -5.84
C PRO A 83 -7.24 -19.10 -7.08
N VAL A 84 -6.18 -18.40 -7.42
CA VAL A 84 -5.29 -18.71 -8.55
C VAL A 84 -3.90 -19.04 -8.02
N ALA A 85 -3.20 -19.94 -8.70
CA ALA A 85 -1.83 -20.31 -8.35
C ALA A 85 -0.86 -19.12 -8.57
N GLU A 86 0.02 -18.90 -7.60
CA GLU A 86 1.07 -17.89 -7.61
C GLU A 86 2.33 -18.49 -6.96
N PRO A 87 3.19 -19.17 -7.73
CA PRO A 87 4.45 -19.67 -7.18
C PRO A 87 5.31 -18.51 -6.60
N PRO A 88 6.01 -18.72 -5.48
CA PRO A 88 6.29 -20.00 -4.81
C PRO A 88 5.23 -20.46 -3.79
N ASN A 89 4.08 -19.84 -3.69
CA ASN A 89 2.99 -20.37 -2.87
C ASN A 89 2.67 -21.82 -3.27
N LYS A 90 2.61 -22.71 -2.29
CA LYS A 90 2.28 -24.14 -2.51
C LYS A 90 0.81 -24.33 -2.86
N GLN A 91 -0.06 -23.51 -2.29
CA GLN A 91 -1.49 -23.54 -2.56
C GLN A 91 -1.93 -22.31 -3.37
N PRO A 92 -2.98 -22.41 -4.19
CA PRO A 92 -3.59 -21.25 -4.82
C PRO A 92 -4.16 -20.28 -3.77
N ARG A 93 -3.63 -19.04 -3.72
CA ARG A 93 -4.02 -18.02 -2.73
C ARG A 93 -4.36 -16.68 -3.34
N MET A 94 -4.04 -16.47 -4.63
CA MET A 94 -4.25 -15.17 -5.27
C MET A 94 -5.69 -14.99 -5.69
N HIS A 95 -6.34 -13.95 -5.15
CA HIS A 95 -7.70 -13.53 -5.46
C HIS A 95 -7.63 -12.23 -6.24
N ASN A 96 -8.19 -12.20 -7.45
CA ASN A 96 -8.16 -11.03 -8.32
C ASN A 96 -9.47 -10.26 -8.21
N VAL A 97 -9.39 -8.99 -7.83
CA VAL A 97 -10.55 -8.12 -7.75
C VAL A 97 -11.13 -7.84 -9.15
N ILE A 98 -12.44 -7.90 -9.28
CA ILE A 98 -13.13 -7.59 -10.53
C ILE A 98 -14.01 -6.34 -10.39
N PRO A 99 -14.00 -5.48 -11.45
CA PRO A 99 -13.36 -5.60 -12.76
C PRO A 99 -11.87 -5.20 -12.77
N GLY A 100 -11.27 -4.82 -11.65
CA GLY A 100 -9.88 -4.45 -11.47
C GLY A 100 -9.68 -3.55 -10.26
N ALA A 101 -8.44 -3.15 -9.99
CA ALA A 101 -8.03 -2.46 -8.75
C ALA A 101 -8.78 -1.15 -8.45
N LYS A 102 -9.30 -0.47 -9.46
CA LYS A 102 -10.15 0.72 -9.26
C LYS A 102 -11.41 0.43 -8.42
N ALA A 103 -11.84 -0.83 -8.36
CA ALA A 103 -12.97 -1.24 -7.53
C ALA A 103 -12.70 -0.99 -6.04
N TYR A 104 -11.46 -1.21 -5.55
CA TYR A 104 -11.08 -0.89 -4.18
C TYR A 104 -11.37 0.58 -3.86
N ILE A 105 -10.91 1.47 -4.74
CA ILE A 105 -11.06 2.91 -4.53
C ILE A 105 -12.54 3.29 -4.52
N ALA A 106 -13.31 2.83 -5.51
CA ALA A 106 -14.72 3.16 -5.62
C ALA A 106 -15.54 2.67 -4.42
N ARG A 107 -15.35 1.42 -4.01
CA ARG A 107 -16.13 0.80 -2.93
C ARG A 107 -15.73 1.31 -1.55
N LEU A 108 -14.44 1.37 -1.26
CA LEU A 108 -13.96 1.82 0.04
C LEU A 108 -14.18 3.32 0.25
N GLN A 109 -14.06 4.15 -0.81
CA GLN A 109 -14.40 5.55 -0.73
C GLN A 109 -15.90 5.76 -0.42
N LEU A 110 -16.78 4.96 -1.04
CA LEU A 110 -18.21 5.00 -0.74
C LEU A 110 -18.49 4.58 0.70
N ALA A 111 -17.85 3.50 1.17
CA ALA A 111 -17.99 3.01 2.54
C ALA A 111 -17.50 4.06 3.56
N ALA A 112 -16.33 4.66 3.34
CA ALA A 112 -15.79 5.71 4.18
C ALA A 112 -16.74 6.91 4.30
N ARG A 113 -17.28 7.38 3.17
CA ARG A 113 -18.24 8.50 3.17
C ARG A 113 -19.52 8.17 3.93
N LYS A 114 -20.04 6.94 3.81
CA LYS A 114 -21.21 6.47 4.58
C LYS A 114 -20.96 6.50 6.09
N GLN A 115 -19.70 6.30 6.51
CA GLN A 115 -19.27 6.40 7.91
C GLN A 115 -18.94 7.84 8.35
N GLY A 116 -19.21 8.84 7.51
CA GLY A 116 -18.96 10.24 7.82
C GLY A 116 -17.50 10.70 7.66
N VAL A 117 -16.65 9.87 7.03
CA VAL A 117 -15.26 10.25 6.77
C VAL A 117 -15.20 11.38 5.73
N VAL A 118 -14.54 12.48 6.07
CA VAL A 118 -14.28 13.58 5.15
C VAL A 118 -13.02 13.27 4.34
N ILE A 119 -13.18 13.09 3.04
CA ILE A 119 -12.05 12.90 2.10
C ILE A 119 -11.76 14.24 1.45
N GLN A 120 -10.65 14.85 1.84
CA GLN A 120 -10.20 16.11 1.28
C GLN A 120 -9.10 15.86 0.26
N THR A 121 -9.40 16.14 -1.00
CA THR A 121 -8.48 16.03 -2.14
C THR A 121 -7.76 17.33 -2.42
N GLN A 122 -6.67 17.28 -3.20
CA GLN A 122 -5.79 18.42 -3.47
C GLN A 122 -5.28 19.07 -2.18
N ALA A 123 -4.98 18.23 -1.20
CA ALA A 123 -4.54 18.59 0.13
C ALA A 123 -3.24 17.84 0.44
N THR A 124 -2.11 18.48 0.16
CA THR A 124 -0.78 17.89 0.34
C THR A 124 -0.27 18.17 1.73
N ALA A 125 -0.08 17.12 2.53
CA ALA A 125 0.52 17.25 3.85
C ALA A 125 1.93 17.84 3.73
N SER A 126 2.29 18.73 4.64
CA SER A 126 3.60 19.39 4.65
C SER A 126 4.36 19.18 5.95
N LYS A 127 3.66 18.87 7.03
CA LYS A 127 4.27 18.69 8.36
C LYS A 127 3.36 17.86 9.26
N LEU A 128 3.94 17.03 10.13
CA LEU A 128 3.24 16.52 11.30
C LEU A 128 3.38 17.50 12.45
N LEU A 129 2.25 17.83 13.08
CA LEU A 129 2.23 18.69 14.26
C LEU A 129 2.52 17.83 15.49
N THR A 130 3.48 18.25 16.30
CA THR A 130 3.91 17.52 17.50
C THR A 130 3.83 18.40 18.73
N GLU A 131 3.30 17.85 19.81
CA GLU A 131 3.30 18.45 21.14
C GLU A 131 3.80 17.41 22.14
N GLU A 132 4.75 17.78 22.98
CA GLU A 132 5.34 16.90 24.00
C GLU A 132 5.76 15.52 23.47
N GLY A 133 6.31 15.47 22.25
CA GLY A 133 6.74 14.24 21.61
C GLY A 133 5.63 13.37 21.00
N ARG A 134 4.38 13.83 21.00
CA ARG A 134 3.23 13.14 20.37
C ARG A 134 2.79 13.88 19.11
N VAL A 135 2.40 13.12 18.10
CA VAL A 135 1.76 13.67 16.90
C VAL A 135 0.31 14.03 17.24
N VAL A 136 -0.03 15.31 17.13
CA VAL A 136 -1.36 15.87 17.45
C VAL A 136 -2.12 16.36 16.22
N GLY A 137 -1.53 16.27 15.04
CA GLY A 137 -2.18 16.72 13.82
C GLY A 137 -1.25 16.75 12.62
N ALA A 138 -1.73 17.38 11.56
CA ALA A 138 -0.94 17.63 10.36
C ALA A 138 -1.21 19.03 9.81
N GLU A 139 -0.18 19.63 9.25
CA GLU A 139 -0.28 20.78 8.38
C GLU A 139 -0.33 20.31 6.94
N TYR A 140 -1.13 20.95 6.13
CA TYR A 140 -1.24 20.67 4.71
C TYR A 140 -1.48 21.92 3.88
N ARG A 141 -1.14 21.85 2.60
CA ARG A 141 -1.42 22.88 1.62
C ARG A 141 -2.63 22.48 0.79
N ASN A 142 -3.65 23.33 0.73
CA ASN A 142 -4.85 23.10 -0.07
C ASN A 142 -4.64 23.48 -1.55
N HIS A 143 -5.69 23.28 -2.37
CA HIS A 143 -5.65 23.59 -3.82
C HIS A 143 -5.45 25.07 -4.16
N LEU A 144 -5.66 25.98 -3.21
CA LEU A 144 -5.39 27.42 -3.33
C LEU A 144 -3.97 27.78 -2.90
N GLY A 145 -3.14 26.82 -2.52
CA GLY A 145 -1.80 27.05 -1.99
C GLY A 145 -1.76 27.54 -0.55
N GLN A 146 -2.91 27.62 0.12
CA GLN A 146 -3.01 28.09 1.51
C GLN A 146 -2.61 26.95 2.47
N THR A 147 -1.85 27.31 3.48
CA THR A 147 -1.51 26.41 4.58
C THR A 147 -2.70 26.29 5.53
N GLN A 148 -3.07 25.07 5.85
CA GLN A 148 -4.15 24.69 6.76
C GLN A 148 -3.64 23.68 7.78
N GLN A 149 -4.31 23.58 8.91
CA GLN A 149 -3.98 22.58 9.93
C GLN A 149 -5.22 21.75 10.29
N VAL A 150 -4.99 20.49 10.57
CA VAL A 150 -5.99 19.56 11.10
C VAL A 150 -5.43 18.91 12.36
N LEU A 151 -6.18 19.01 13.46
CA LEU A 151 -5.83 18.38 14.71
C LEU A 151 -6.52 17.02 14.83
N THR A 152 -5.90 16.09 15.53
CA THR A 152 -6.44 14.77 15.81
C THR A 152 -6.53 14.50 17.30
N ARG A 153 -7.55 13.75 17.71
CA ARG A 153 -7.71 13.30 19.11
C ARG A 153 -6.98 11.99 19.39
N VAL A 154 -6.75 11.17 18.38
CA VAL A 154 -6.19 9.83 18.51
C VAL A 154 -4.80 9.72 17.89
N GLY A 155 -4.64 10.12 16.63
CA GLY A 155 -3.38 10.02 15.93
C GLY A 155 -3.52 10.29 14.42
N VAL A 156 -2.41 10.22 13.70
CA VAL A 156 -2.33 10.36 12.25
C VAL A 156 -1.86 9.05 11.66
N ILE A 157 -2.60 8.53 10.67
CA ILE A 157 -2.19 7.36 9.89
C ILE A 157 -1.55 7.85 8.60
N LEU A 158 -0.30 7.44 8.36
CA LEU A 158 0.41 7.70 7.12
C LEU A 158 0.17 6.53 6.14
N ALA A 159 -0.62 6.78 5.10
CA ALA A 159 -0.93 5.82 4.03
C ALA A 159 -0.52 6.40 2.65
N THR A 160 0.67 6.98 2.58
CA THR A 160 1.12 7.85 1.49
C THR A 160 1.82 7.10 0.35
N GLY A 161 1.90 5.78 0.45
CA GLY A 161 2.59 4.95 -0.55
C GLY A 161 4.12 4.99 -0.42
N ASP A 162 4.77 4.60 -1.50
CA ASP A 162 6.21 4.46 -1.60
C ASP A 162 6.93 5.73 -2.09
N TYR A 163 8.24 5.60 -2.40
CA TYR A 163 9.08 6.71 -2.86
C TYR A 163 9.73 6.44 -4.24
N ALA A 164 9.15 5.56 -5.05
CA ALA A 164 9.73 5.10 -6.31
C ALA A 164 10.00 6.20 -7.35
N ASN A 165 9.42 7.38 -7.20
CA ASN A 165 9.67 8.55 -8.05
C ASN A 165 10.36 9.72 -7.32
N ASN A 166 10.90 9.50 -6.13
CA ASN A 166 11.72 10.48 -5.44
C ASN A 166 13.21 10.18 -5.68
N GLN A 167 13.81 10.87 -6.63
CA GLN A 167 15.21 10.65 -7.02
C GLN A 167 16.20 10.86 -5.86
N GLU A 168 15.92 11.79 -4.94
CA GLU A 168 16.76 12.06 -3.79
C GLU A 168 16.73 10.87 -2.79
N LEU A 169 15.54 10.38 -2.43
CA LEU A 169 15.41 9.22 -1.57
C LEU A 169 15.99 7.96 -2.22
N ILE A 170 15.78 7.76 -3.52
CA ILE A 170 16.39 6.65 -4.25
C ILE A 170 17.91 6.74 -4.18
N ARG A 171 18.50 7.88 -4.47
CA ARG A 171 19.97 8.07 -4.39
C ARG A 171 20.47 7.85 -2.96
N ARG A 172 19.75 8.35 -1.97
CA ARG A 172 20.11 8.19 -0.55
C ARG A 172 20.13 6.73 -0.10
N PHE A 173 19.14 5.93 -0.49
CA PHE A 173 18.95 4.57 0.03
C PHE A 173 19.41 3.45 -0.91
N LYS A 174 19.39 3.68 -2.22
CA LYS A 174 19.78 2.69 -3.24
C LYS A 174 21.14 2.97 -3.86
N GLY A 175 21.65 4.19 -3.73
CA GLY A 175 22.84 4.63 -4.42
C GLY A 175 22.57 5.20 -5.82
N GLY A 176 23.62 5.70 -6.48
CA GLY A 176 23.53 6.29 -7.80
C GLY A 176 23.22 5.26 -8.89
N GLY A 177 22.52 5.71 -9.92
CA GLY A 177 22.14 4.91 -11.09
C GLY A 177 20.71 4.38 -11.08
N TYR A 178 20.06 4.27 -9.91
CA TYR A 178 18.67 3.84 -9.81
C TYR A 178 17.67 4.97 -9.94
N GLU A 179 18.10 6.22 -9.75
CA GLU A 179 17.24 7.42 -9.81
C GLU A 179 16.68 7.73 -11.20
N CYS A 180 17.24 7.13 -12.24
CA CYS A 180 16.73 7.26 -13.62
C CYS A 180 15.58 6.31 -13.93
N ILE A 181 15.25 5.37 -13.03
CA ILE A 181 14.16 4.41 -13.21
C ILE A 181 12.87 5.06 -12.76
N GLU A 182 11.96 5.30 -13.70
CA GLU A 182 10.64 5.86 -13.37
C GLU A 182 9.74 4.82 -12.71
N GLY A 183 9.15 5.18 -11.58
CA GLY A 183 8.08 4.43 -10.94
C GLY A 183 6.76 4.59 -11.71
N ILE A 184 5.84 3.65 -11.53
CA ILE A 184 4.53 3.64 -12.22
C ILE A 184 3.63 4.81 -11.80
N ASN A 185 3.76 5.25 -10.54
CA ASN A 185 2.98 6.35 -9.98
C ASN A 185 3.88 7.58 -9.81
N PRO A 186 3.73 8.63 -10.62
CA PRO A 186 4.55 9.84 -10.51
C PRO A 186 4.40 10.56 -9.17
N HIS A 187 3.33 10.28 -8.43
CA HIS A 187 3.08 10.84 -7.11
C HIS A 187 3.69 10.03 -5.95
N ALA A 188 4.36 8.91 -6.23
CA ALA A 188 5.09 8.11 -5.24
C ALA A 188 6.41 8.81 -4.84
N GLN A 189 6.30 9.86 -4.05
CA GLN A 189 7.39 10.78 -3.68
C GLN A 189 7.93 10.56 -2.26
N GLY A 190 7.43 9.54 -1.55
CA GLY A 190 7.91 9.22 -0.21
C GLY A 190 7.54 10.26 0.86
N LEU A 191 6.49 11.02 0.65
CA LEU A 191 6.09 12.09 1.57
C LEU A 191 5.92 11.59 3.01
N GLY A 192 5.25 10.44 3.19
CA GLY A 192 5.07 9.85 4.52
C GLY A 192 6.38 9.46 5.18
N HIS A 193 7.35 8.95 4.43
CA HIS A 193 8.69 8.64 4.95
C HIS A 193 9.37 9.91 5.47
N ILE A 194 9.34 10.97 4.68
CA ILE A 194 9.93 12.27 5.06
C ILE A 194 9.26 12.83 6.31
N LEU A 195 7.93 12.85 6.34
CA LEU A 195 7.17 13.37 7.49
C LEU A 195 7.37 12.53 8.75
N ALA A 196 7.45 11.21 8.61
CA ALA A 196 7.71 10.30 9.72
C ALA A 196 9.13 10.49 10.28
N GLU A 197 10.14 10.58 9.42
CA GLU A 197 11.54 10.83 9.82
C GLU A 197 11.68 12.17 10.54
N GLN A 198 11.05 13.23 10.04
CA GLN A 198 11.01 14.55 10.69
C GLN A 198 10.34 14.51 12.07
N ALA A 199 9.38 13.61 12.28
CA ALA A 199 8.72 13.38 13.56
C ALA A 199 9.48 12.40 14.47
N GLY A 200 10.71 11.97 14.10
CA GLY A 200 11.57 11.12 14.89
C GLY A 200 11.42 9.62 14.64
N ALA A 201 10.67 9.20 13.62
CA ALA A 201 10.56 7.79 13.28
C ALA A 201 11.85 7.26 12.64
N LYS A 202 12.17 5.99 12.90
CA LYS A 202 13.25 5.27 12.24
C LYS A 202 12.76 4.66 10.95
N LEU A 203 13.46 4.93 9.85
CA LEU A 203 13.22 4.29 8.56
C LEU A 203 13.99 2.96 8.49
N LEU A 204 13.32 1.88 8.13
CA LEU A 204 13.89 0.54 8.03
C LEU A 204 13.76 0.00 6.61
N ASN A 205 14.74 -0.80 6.18
CA ASN A 205 14.71 -1.53 4.91
C ASN A 205 14.48 -0.65 3.67
N MET A 206 14.89 0.61 3.73
CA MET A 206 14.69 1.58 2.64
C MET A 206 15.47 1.23 1.37
N ASP A 207 16.48 0.36 1.47
CA ASP A 207 17.24 -0.16 0.34
C ASP A 207 16.53 -1.31 -0.39
N VAL A 208 15.49 -1.89 0.21
CA VAL A 208 14.73 -2.98 -0.38
C VAL A 208 13.71 -2.43 -1.37
N THR A 209 13.73 -2.96 -2.59
CA THR A 209 12.76 -2.63 -3.64
C THR A 209 12.23 -3.89 -4.27
N TYR A 210 10.96 -3.89 -4.62
CA TYR A 210 10.42 -4.87 -5.54
C TYR A 210 10.90 -4.54 -6.96
N GLY A 211 11.42 -5.53 -7.67
CA GLY A 211 12.17 -5.34 -8.90
C GLY A 211 11.40 -4.66 -10.03
N PRO A 212 12.13 -4.15 -11.03
CA PRO A 212 11.49 -3.55 -12.20
C PRO A 212 10.79 -4.64 -13.00
N GLU A 213 9.50 -4.50 -13.19
CA GLU A 213 8.76 -5.24 -14.20
C GLU A 213 9.02 -4.62 -15.57
N LEU A 214 9.16 -5.44 -16.61
CA LEU A 214 9.21 -4.95 -17.98
C LEU A 214 7.90 -4.25 -18.32
N ARG A 215 7.98 -2.99 -18.73
CA ARG A 215 6.82 -2.18 -19.11
C ARG A 215 6.93 -1.74 -20.56
N PHE A 216 5.83 -1.90 -21.25
CA PHE A 216 5.66 -1.25 -22.55
C PHE A 216 4.96 0.10 -22.34
N VAL A 217 5.68 1.17 -22.65
CA VAL A 217 5.07 2.50 -22.67
C VAL A 217 4.47 2.71 -24.06
N ALA A 218 3.15 2.58 -24.17
CA ALA A 218 2.46 2.92 -25.39
C ALA A 218 2.65 4.42 -25.68
N THR A 219 3.19 4.76 -26.84
CA THR A 219 3.23 6.14 -27.30
C THR A 219 1.81 6.66 -27.39
N ALA A 220 1.56 7.83 -26.80
CA ALA A 220 0.27 8.48 -26.93
C ALA A 220 -0.12 8.54 -28.43
N LYS A 221 -1.31 8.05 -28.75
CA LYS A 221 -1.86 8.27 -30.09
C LYS A 221 -1.91 9.77 -30.31
N ARG A 222 -1.18 10.22 -31.32
CA ARG A 222 -1.25 11.59 -31.84
C ARG A 222 -2.63 11.84 -32.40
#